data_93a203c608101216a5b2ee75bd7ee75e
#
_entry.id   93a203c608101216a5b2ee75bd7ee75e
#
_cell.length_a   1.000
_cell.length_b   1.000
_cell.length_c   1.000
_cell.angle_alpha   90.00
_cell.angle_beta   90.00
_cell.angle_gamma   90.00
#
_symmetry.space_group_name_H-M   'P 1'
#
loop_
_entity.id
_entity.type
_entity.pdbx_description
1 polymer ?
#
loop_
_entity_poly.entity_id
_entity_poly.type
_entity_poly.pdbx_seq_one_letter_code
_entity_poly.pdbx_strand_id
1 'polypeptide(L)'
;MAIFHAEFFSKCLMRLVDVDICLPIEDLVEPQPQEGPFPTLYLLHGYTGRSADWLPGSCIAELSRQYGIAVVMPSGENSFYEDDTEAGFLYSTFVGQELVELTRAAFPLCRDREHTWMAGLSMGGFGTLLNACKFSETFSAAACFSSAFIIQDIAGMKPGAVIPSGVGNYGYY
;
A
#
# COMPACT_ATOMS: atom_id res chain seq x y z
N MET A 1 8.53 -6.44 -18.17
CA MET A 1 7.86 -6.26 -16.84
C MET A 1 6.88 -7.41 -16.63
N ALA A 2 6.87 -8.00 -15.45
CA ALA A 2 5.90 -9.01 -15.07
C ALA A 2 4.91 -8.47 -14.03
N ILE A 3 3.63 -8.83 -14.16
CA ILE A 3 2.59 -8.53 -13.19
C ILE A 3 2.17 -9.82 -12.52
N PHE A 4 2.16 -9.82 -11.19
CA PHE A 4 1.72 -10.93 -10.37
C PHE A 4 0.46 -10.55 -9.60
N HIS A 5 -0.54 -11.43 -9.63
CA HIS A 5 -1.71 -11.38 -8.78
C HIS A 5 -1.52 -12.47 -7.74
N ALA A 6 -1.33 -12.08 -6.49
CA ALA A 6 -1.00 -12.99 -5.41
C ALA A 6 -1.99 -12.85 -4.25
N GLU A 7 -2.23 -13.94 -3.54
CA GLU A 7 -2.92 -13.96 -2.26
C GLU A 7 -1.93 -14.41 -1.19
N PHE A 8 -1.83 -13.66 -0.10
CA PHE A 8 -1.06 -14.03 1.08
C PHE A 8 -1.98 -14.21 2.28
N PHE A 9 -1.77 -15.28 3.06
CA PHE A 9 -2.44 -15.38 4.34
C PHE A 9 -1.79 -14.41 5.33
N SER A 10 -2.54 -13.40 5.74
CA SER A 10 -2.11 -12.45 6.76
C SER A 10 -2.47 -12.93 8.14
N LYS A 11 -1.49 -12.99 9.04
CA LYS A 11 -1.70 -13.24 10.47
C LYS A 11 -2.25 -12.01 11.18
N CYS A 12 -1.88 -10.82 10.70
CA CYS A 12 -2.40 -9.56 11.23
C CYS A 12 -3.89 -9.39 10.97
N LEU A 13 -4.40 -9.99 9.87
CA LEU A 13 -5.79 -9.85 9.44
C LEU A 13 -6.58 -11.16 9.52
N MET A 14 -5.91 -12.27 9.84
CA MET A 14 -6.47 -13.64 9.96
C MET A 14 -7.25 -14.08 8.72
N ARG A 15 -6.79 -13.66 7.52
CA ARG A 15 -7.43 -14.00 6.23
C ARG A 15 -6.43 -13.95 5.07
N LEU A 16 -6.86 -14.43 3.90
CA LEU A 16 -6.17 -14.19 2.64
C LEU A 16 -6.36 -12.72 2.22
N VAL A 17 -5.30 -12.12 1.72
CA VAL A 17 -5.28 -10.73 1.23
C VAL A 17 -4.70 -10.70 -0.17
N ASP A 18 -5.44 -10.05 -1.07
CA ASP A 18 -4.99 -9.82 -2.44
C ASP A 18 -3.86 -8.79 -2.48
N VAL A 19 -2.82 -9.10 -3.23
CA VAL A 19 -1.68 -8.21 -3.48
C VAL A 19 -1.30 -8.28 -4.95
N ASP A 20 -1.34 -7.15 -5.63
CA ASP A 20 -0.82 -7.03 -7.00
C ASP A 20 0.62 -6.53 -6.97
N ILE A 21 1.50 -7.12 -7.77
CA ILE A 21 2.92 -6.77 -7.78
C ILE A 21 3.38 -6.55 -9.22
N CYS A 22 4.02 -5.39 -9.48
CA CYS A 22 4.79 -5.14 -10.70
C CYS A 22 6.27 -5.42 -10.42
N LEU A 23 6.88 -6.28 -11.22
CA LEU A 23 8.34 -6.49 -11.19
C LEU A 23 8.96 -6.11 -12.55
N PRO A 24 10.00 -5.29 -12.58
CA PRO A 24 10.66 -4.85 -13.81
C PRO A 24 11.69 -5.88 -14.34
N ILE A 25 11.33 -7.18 -14.34
CA ILE A 25 12.24 -8.29 -14.69
C ILE A 25 12.36 -8.57 -16.19
N GLU A 26 11.47 -7.99 -17.01
CA GLU A 26 11.46 -8.20 -18.46
C GLU A 26 11.51 -6.87 -19.19
N ASP A 27 12.43 -6.77 -20.17
CA ASP A 27 12.31 -5.85 -21.27
C ASP A 27 12.15 -6.65 -22.57
N LEU A 28 11.04 -6.41 -23.28
CA LEU A 28 10.74 -7.10 -24.55
C LEU A 28 11.62 -6.60 -25.70
N VAL A 29 12.28 -5.46 -25.54
CA VAL A 29 13.08 -4.80 -26.59
C VAL A 29 14.56 -5.11 -26.43
N GLU A 30 15.06 -5.26 -25.22
CA GLU A 30 16.41 -5.70 -24.93
C GLU A 30 16.34 -6.85 -23.92
N PRO A 31 16.58 -8.10 -24.36
CA PRO A 31 16.43 -9.28 -23.50
C PRO A 31 17.63 -9.44 -22.55
N GLN A 32 17.90 -8.42 -21.76
CA GLN A 32 18.74 -8.52 -20.58
C GLN A 32 17.78 -8.57 -19.38
N PRO A 33 17.57 -9.73 -18.75
CA PRO A 33 16.77 -9.78 -17.55
C PRO A 33 17.40 -8.85 -16.52
N GLN A 34 16.64 -7.88 -16.04
CA GLN A 34 17.08 -7.11 -14.88
C GLN A 34 17.09 -8.06 -13.68
N GLU A 35 18.27 -8.31 -13.16
CA GLU A 35 18.43 -9.10 -11.95
C GLU A 35 18.24 -8.18 -10.74
N GLY A 36 17.33 -8.57 -9.82
CA GLY A 36 17.15 -7.86 -8.56
C GLY A 36 18.40 -7.92 -7.66
N PRO A 37 18.34 -7.41 -6.45
CA PRO A 37 17.12 -6.98 -5.78
C PRO A 37 16.62 -5.59 -6.26
N PHE A 38 15.29 -5.44 -6.36
CA PHE A 38 14.66 -4.21 -6.85
C PHE A 38 14.31 -3.26 -5.71
N PRO A 39 14.56 -1.94 -5.85
CA PRO A 39 13.94 -0.93 -5.02
C PRO A 39 12.42 -1.10 -5.04
N THR A 40 11.75 -0.88 -3.92
CA THR A 40 10.34 -1.26 -3.78
C THR A 40 9.48 -0.11 -3.29
N LEU A 41 8.39 0.13 -4.01
CA LEU A 41 7.31 1.04 -3.62
C LEU A 41 6.10 0.24 -3.15
N TYR A 42 5.68 0.44 -1.91
CA TYR A 42 4.39 -0.03 -1.38
C TYR A 42 3.35 1.04 -1.66
N LEU A 43 2.32 0.72 -2.47
CA LEU A 43 1.38 1.68 -3.04
C LEU A 43 -0.05 1.39 -2.55
N LEU A 44 -0.57 2.27 -1.70
CA LEU A 44 -1.83 2.10 -0.97
C LEU A 44 -3.00 2.75 -1.72
N HIS A 45 -4.10 1.98 -1.92
CA HIS A 45 -5.31 2.47 -2.60
C HIS A 45 -6.16 3.40 -1.72
N GLY A 46 -7.09 4.11 -2.36
CA GLY A 46 -8.06 4.97 -1.68
C GLY A 46 -9.26 4.19 -1.12
N TYR A 47 -10.15 4.92 -0.43
CA TYR A 47 -11.40 4.36 0.11
C TYR A 47 -12.23 3.70 -1.01
N THR A 48 -12.84 2.56 -0.74
CA THR A 48 -13.57 1.70 -1.68
C THR A 48 -12.73 1.06 -2.78
N GLY A 49 -11.41 1.25 -2.77
CA GLY A 49 -10.49 0.64 -3.72
C GLY A 49 -9.99 -0.74 -3.31
N ARG A 50 -9.11 -1.29 -4.13
CA ARG A 50 -8.46 -2.60 -3.93
C ARG A 50 -7.08 -2.62 -4.61
N SER A 51 -6.33 -3.68 -4.43
CA SER A 51 -4.99 -3.91 -5.00
C SER A 51 -4.94 -3.67 -6.52
N ALA A 52 -5.93 -4.18 -7.25
CA ALA A 52 -5.95 -4.16 -8.71
C ALA A 52 -6.24 -2.79 -9.34
N ASP A 53 -6.73 -1.81 -8.59
CA ASP A 53 -7.24 -0.55 -9.17
C ASP A 53 -6.13 0.33 -9.77
N TRP A 54 -4.91 0.20 -9.28
CA TRP A 54 -3.76 0.95 -9.78
C TRP A 54 -3.35 0.55 -11.20
N LEU A 55 -3.53 -0.71 -11.59
CA LEU A 55 -3.11 -1.23 -12.89
C LEU A 55 -3.89 -0.62 -14.05
N PRO A 56 -5.25 -0.66 -14.08
CA PRO A 56 -6.03 -0.03 -15.16
C PRO A 56 -6.20 1.48 -14.96
N GLY A 57 -6.06 1.99 -13.73
CA GLY A 57 -6.34 3.38 -13.38
C GLY A 57 -5.14 4.33 -13.52
N SER A 58 -3.93 3.80 -13.81
CA SER A 58 -2.71 4.60 -13.86
C SER A 58 -1.66 4.03 -14.80
N CYS A 59 -0.55 4.76 -14.97
CA CYS A 59 0.62 4.29 -15.70
C CYS A 59 1.65 3.59 -14.78
N ILE A 60 1.24 3.07 -13.62
CA ILE A 60 2.17 2.54 -12.61
C ILE A 60 3.01 1.38 -13.16
N ALA A 61 2.45 0.54 -14.00
CA ALA A 61 3.14 -0.56 -14.63
C ALA A 61 4.28 -0.07 -15.54
N GLU A 62 4.02 0.95 -16.35
CA GLU A 62 5.03 1.57 -17.22
C GLU A 62 6.11 2.29 -16.40
N LEU A 63 5.72 3.00 -15.33
CA LEU A 63 6.67 3.67 -14.43
C LEU A 63 7.56 2.65 -13.70
N SER A 64 6.98 1.52 -13.25
CA SER A 64 7.75 0.41 -12.67
C SER A 64 8.86 -0.06 -13.63
N ARG A 65 8.52 -0.29 -14.90
CA ARG A 65 9.48 -0.69 -15.93
C ARG A 65 10.52 0.41 -16.19
N GLN A 66 10.08 1.65 -16.37
CA GLN A 66 10.94 2.79 -16.74
C GLN A 66 11.99 3.09 -15.67
N TYR A 67 11.63 2.98 -14.40
CA TYR A 67 12.50 3.32 -13.28
C TYR A 67 13.17 2.10 -12.62
N GLY A 68 12.87 0.90 -13.06
CA GLY A 68 13.43 -0.32 -12.47
C GLY A 68 12.99 -0.56 -11.03
N ILE A 69 11.76 -0.18 -10.68
CA ILE A 69 11.22 -0.23 -9.32
C ILE A 69 10.13 -1.30 -9.25
N ALA A 70 10.22 -2.19 -8.27
CA ALA A 70 9.11 -3.07 -7.92
C ALA A 70 7.98 -2.27 -7.24
N VAL A 71 6.73 -2.55 -7.59
CA VAL A 71 5.57 -1.91 -6.96
C VAL A 71 4.69 -2.98 -6.34
N VAL A 72 4.42 -2.87 -5.05
CA VAL A 72 3.56 -3.77 -4.27
C VAL A 72 2.28 -3.04 -3.89
N MET A 73 1.15 -3.55 -4.33
CA MET A 73 -0.18 -2.94 -4.19
C MET A 73 -1.08 -3.89 -3.38
N PRO A 74 -1.21 -3.72 -2.05
CA PRO A 74 -2.09 -4.56 -1.23
C PRO A 74 -3.53 -4.09 -1.27
N SER A 75 -4.48 -5.02 -1.04
CA SER A 75 -5.84 -4.67 -0.63
C SER A 75 -5.87 -4.33 0.86
N GLY A 76 -6.33 -3.13 1.18
CA GLY A 76 -6.39 -2.59 2.55
C GLY A 76 -7.81 -2.33 3.04
N GLU A 77 -8.83 -2.78 2.29
CA GLU A 77 -10.24 -2.50 2.60
C GLU A 77 -10.50 -1.00 2.84
N ASN A 78 -11.49 -0.68 3.68
CA ASN A 78 -11.79 0.69 4.10
C ASN A 78 -11.19 1.02 5.49
N SER A 79 -10.01 0.47 5.79
CA SER A 79 -9.38 0.46 7.11
C SER A 79 -8.62 1.73 7.49
N PHE A 80 -8.44 2.67 6.56
CA PHE A 80 -7.49 3.77 6.70
C PHE A 80 -6.06 3.32 7.03
N TYR A 81 -5.79 2.01 6.87
CA TYR A 81 -4.51 1.39 7.19
C TYR A 81 -4.10 1.59 8.66
N GLU A 82 -5.08 1.61 9.55
CA GLU A 82 -4.93 1.67 11.01
C GLU A 82 -5.12 0.30 11.64
N ASP A 83 -4.56 0.12 12.83
CA ASP A 83 -4.79 -1.09 13.63
C ASP A 83 -6.05 -0.92 14.48
N ASP A 84 -7.05 -1.77 14.24
CA ASP A 84 -8.20 -1.96 15.13
C ASP A 84 -7.93 -3.15 16.05
N THR A 85 -7.43 -2.86 17.23
CA THR A 85 -7.08 -3.89 18.22
C THR A 85 -8.32 -4.49 18.91
N GLU A 86 -9.46 -3.82 18.89
CA GLU A 86 -10.71 -4.34 19.46
C GLU A 86 -11.36 -5.35 18.50
N ALA A 87 -11.41 -5.02 17.21
CA ALA A 87 -11.89 -5.95 16.18
C ALA A 87 -10.85 -7.00 15.78
N GLY A 88 -9.58 -6.79 16.11
CA GLY A 88 -8.48 -7.71 15.80
C GLY A 88 -7.97 -7.59 14.37
N PHE A 89 -8.22 -6.47 13.68
CA PHE A 89 -7.73 -6.20 12.32
C PHE A 89 -6.57 -5.21 12.35
N LEU A 90 -5.34 -5.70 12.17
CA LEU A 90 -4.13 -4.92 12.34
C LEU A 90 -3.56 -4.46 10.98
N TYR A 91 -4.29 -3.58 10.27
CA TYR A 91 -3.92 -3.13 8.93
C TYR A 91 -2.63 -2.31 8.88
N SER A 92 -2.35 -1.50 9.89
CA SER A 92 -1.09 -0.76 10.01
C SER A 92 0.09 -1.72 10.16
N THR A 93 -0.02 -2.68 11.05
CA THR A 93 1.02 -3.72 11.26
C THR A 93 1.17 -4.59 10.02
N PHE A 94 0.06 -4.92 9.33
CA PHE A 94 0.10 -5.65 8.07
C PHE A 94 0.92 -4.91 7.01
N VAL A 95 0.56 -3.67 6.66
CA VAL A 95 1.25 -2.95 5.57
C VAL A 95 2.65 -2.48 5.94
N GLY A 96 2.90 -2.19 7.22
CA GLY A 96 4.19 -1.65 7.67
C GLY A 96 5.25 -2.70 7.96
N GLN A 97 4.83 -3.91 8.28
CA GLN A 97 5.75 -5.00 8.67
C GLN A 97 5.46 -6.32 7.95
N GLU A 98 4.30 -6.94 8.16
CA GLU A 98 4.04 -8.30 7.68
C GLU A 98 4.10 -8.40 6.15
N LEU A 99 3.47 -7.47 5.42
CA LEU A 99 3.50 -7.43 3.96
C LEU A 99 4.93 -7.26 3.43
N VAL A 100 5.72 -6.41 4.09
CA VAL A 100 7.13 -6.17 3.71
C VAL A 100 7.94 -7.46 3.87
N GLU A 101 7.76 -8.18 4.97
CA GLU A 101 8.45 -9.45 5.22
C GLU A 101 8.02 -10.53 4.21
N LEU A 102 6.71 -10.68 3.96
CA LEU A 102 6.15 -11.65 3.02
C LEU A 102 6.64 -11.41 1.59
N THR A 103 6.56 -10.17 1.12
CA THR A 103 6.97 -9.84 -0.25
C THR A 103 8.48 -9.93 -0.45
N ARG A 104 9.29 -9.58 0.54
CA ARG A 104 10.76 -9.77 0.53
C ARG A 104 11.17 -11.24 0.60
N ALA A 105 10.32 -12.11 1.13
CA ALA A 105 10.57 -13.55 1.11
C ALA A 105 10.20 -14.18 -0.23
N ALA A 106 9.16 -13.67 -0.91
CA ALA A 106 8.63 -14.23 -2.15
C ALA A 106 9.29 -13.66 -3.42
N PHE A 107 9.78 -12.42 -3.39
CA PHE A 107 10.28 -11.69 -4.55
C PHE A 107 11.67 -11.09 -4.30
N PRO A 108 12.47 -10.84 -5.36
CA PRO A 108 13.80 -10.27 -5.25
C PRO A 108 13.77 -8.77 -4.99
N LEU A 109 13.32 -8.37 -3.80
CA LEU A 109 13.16 -6.98 -3.35
C LEU A 109 14.34 -6.56 -2.47
N CYS A 110 14.73 -5.28 -2.55
CA CYS A 110 15.70 -4.68 -1.64
C CYS A 110 15.25 -4.81 -0.18
N ARG A 111 16.23 -5.06 0.71
CA ARG A 111 15.94 -5.24 2.14
C ARG A 111 16.32 -4.03 2.99
N ASP A 112 17.06 -3.12 2.40
CA ASP A 112 17.48 -1.90 3.07
C ASP A 112 16.39 -0.83 3.04
N ARG A 113 16.49 0.10 3.99
CA ARG A 113 15.55 1.21 4.17
C ARG A 113 15.59 2.18 2.98
N GLU A 114 16.77 2.48 2.47
CA GLU A 114 17.01 3.48 1.44
C GLU A 114 16.24 3.17 0.16
N HIS A 115 16.04 1.90 -0.14
CA HIS A 115 15.34 1.40 -1.32
C HIS A 115 13.93 0.88 -1.03
N THR A 116 13.32 1.35 0.08
CA THR A 116 11.96 0.98 0.48
C THR A 116 11.13 2.22 0.74
N TRP A 117 10.06 2.37 -0.04
CA TRP A 117 9.22 3.57 -0.02
C TRP A 117 7.75 3.21 0.11
N MET A 118 6.94 4.17 0.56
CA MET A 118 5.49 4.03 0.63
C MET A 118 4.81 5.22 -0.05
N ALA A 119 3.74 4.96 -0.80
CA ALA A 119 2.91 6.00 -1.38
C ALA A 119 1.44 5.60 -1.33
N GLY A 120 0.54 6.57 -1.48
CA GLY A 120 -0.89 6.25 -1.51
C GLY A 120 -1.78 7.45 -1.83
N LEU A 121 -3.01 7.14 -2.23
CA LEU A 121 -4.02 8.09 -2.65
C LEU A 121 -5.14 8.17 -1.60
N SER A 122 -5.60 9.38 -1.26
CA SER A 122 -6.75 9.62 -0.39
C SER A 122 -6.61 8.91 0.97
N MET A 123 -7.43 7.92 1.28
CA MET A 123 -7.27 7.02 2.44
C MET A 123 -5.86 6.41 2.47
N GLY A 124 -5.36 5.94 1.33
CA GLY A 124 -4.00 5.40 1.21
C GLY A 124 -2.91 6.44 1.44
N GLY A 125 -3.17 7.71 1.12
CA GLY A 125 -2.26 8.81 1.44
C GLY A 125 -2.17 9.09 2.94
N PHE A 126 -3.31 9.01 3.64
CA PHE A 126 -3.33 9.05 5.11
C PHE A 126 -2.55 7.86 5.70
N GLY A 127 -2.88 6.63 5.25
CA GLY A 127 -2.18 5.42 5.68
C GLY A 127 -0.68 5.46 5.39
N THR A 128 -0.27 6.06 4.27
CA THR A 128 1.14 6.26 3.91
C THR A 128 1.87 7.11 4.95
N LEU A 129 1.33 8.28 5.30
CA LEU A 129 1.96 9.14 6.29
C LEU A 129 2.04 8.46 7.66
N LEU A 130 0.93 7.87 8.10
CA LEU A 130 0.84 7.16 9.37
C LEU A 130 1.90 6.06 9.46
N ASN A 131 1.93 5.18 8.46
CA ASN A 131 2.75 3.98 8.49
C ASN A 131 4.22 4.25 8.18
N ALA A 132 4.55 5.20 7.30
CA ALA A 132 5.93 5.59 7.08
C ALA A 132 6.55 6.25 8.32
N CYS A 133 5.78 7.00 9.10
CA CYS A 133 6.24 7.52 10.39
C CYS A 133 6.38 6.43 11.45
N LYS A 134 5.36 5.55 11.57
CA LYS A 134 5.34 4.46 12.57
C LYS A 134 6.46 3.44 12.33
N PHE A 135 6.74 3.12 11.08
CA PHE A 135 7.76 2.16 10.65
C PHE A 135 8.93 2.85 9.94
N SER A 136 9.42 3.94 10.54
CA SER A 136 10.48 4.78 9.97
C SER A 136 11.81 4.03 9.74
N GLU A 137 12.03 2.91 10.41
CA GLU A 137 13.18 2.03 10.17
C GLU A 137 13.03 1.19 8.89
N THR A 138 11.82 1.08 8.35
CA THR A 138 11.53 0.33 7.11
C THR A 138 11.50 1.24 5.90
N PHE A 139 10.84 2.39 6.02
CA PHE A 139 10.57 3.30 4.89
C PHE A 139 11.43 4.55 4.96
N SER A 140 12.15 4.86 3.86
CA SER A 140 12.98 6.06 3.76
C SER A 140 12.24 7.27 3.20
N ALA A 141 11.16 7.04 2.43
CA ALA A 141 10.36 8.10 1.82
C ALA A 141 8.87 7.76 1.80
N ALA A 142 8.06 8.81 1.80
CA ALA A 142 6.60 8.73 1.72
C ALA A 142 6.08 9.77 0.71
N ALA A 143 5.12 9.35 -0.15
CA ALA A 143 4.42 10.24 -1.06
C ALA A 143 2.91 10.14 -0.87
N CYS A 144 2.30 11.24 -0.49
CA CYS A 144 0.89 11.31 -0.10
C CYS A 144 0.09 12.08 -1.16
N PHE A 145 -0.77 11.39 -1.94
CA PHE A 145 -1.56 11.99 -3.01
C PHE A 145 -2.98 12.27 -2.53
N SER A 146 -3.41 13.54 -2.60
CA SER A 146 -4.77 13.96 -2.20
C SER A 146 -5.26 13.31 -0.91
N SER A 147 -4.40 13.31 0.10
CA SER A 147 -4.60 12.53 1.33
C SER A 147 -5.79 12.97 2.14
N ALA A 148 -6.52 12.00 2.68
CA ALA A 148 -7.67 12.23 3.54
C ALA A 148 -7.24 12.60 4.97
N PHE A 149 -6.63 13.77 5.17
CA PHE A 149 -6.23 14.28 6.49
C PHE A 149 -7.44 14.86 7.24
N ILE A 150 -8.41 13.99 7.52
CA ILE A 150 -9.70 14.36 8.13
C ILE A 150 -9.74 14.21 9.65
N ILE A 151 -8.60 13.93 10.29
CA ILE A 151 -8.53 13.65 11.74
C ILE A 151 -9.14 14.81 12.56
N GLN A 152 -8.88 16.06 12.15
CA GLN A 152 -9.43 17.22 12.84
C GLN A 152 -10.94 17.35 12.64
N ASP A 153 -11.43 16.95 11.46
CA ASP A 153 -12.85 17.03 11.11
C ASP A 153 -13.68 15.96 11.81
N ILE A 154 -13.08 14.81 12.13
CA ILE A 154 -13.75 13.70 12.81
C ILE A 154 -13.49 13.65 14.31
N ALA A 155 -12.53 14.43 14.82
CA ALA A 155 -12.23 14.49 16.25
C ALA A 155 -13.46 14.92 17.05
N GLY A 156 -13.97 14.02 17.90
CA GLY A 156 -15.16 14.25 18.72
C GLY A 156 -16.50 13.98 18.02
N MET A 157 -16.52 13.50 16.78
CA MET A 157 -17.74 13.04 16.11
C MET A 157 -18.24 11.74 16.74
N LYS A 158 -19.57 11.59 16.76
CA LYS A 158 -20.21 10.33 17.18
C LYS A 158 -20.33 9.38 15.99
N PRO A 159 -20.36 8.06 16.22
CA PRO A 159 -20.64 7.08 15.17
C PRO A 159 -21.90 7.46 14.38
N GLY A 160 -21.81 7.40 13.04
CA GLY A 160 -22.92 7.78 12.14
C GLY A 160 -23.07 9.28 11.86
N ALA A 161 -22.21 10.14 12.39
CA ALA A 161 -22.23 11.57 12.06
C ALA A 161 -21.73 11.80 10.62
N VAL A 162 -22.33 12.79 9.92
CA VAL A 162 -21.92 13.18 8.56
C VAL A 162 -20.73 14.11 8.66
N ILE A 163 -19.66 13.81 7.91
CA ILE A 163 -18.48 14.68 7.85
C ILE A 163 -18.83 15.94 7.05
N PRO A 164 -18.62 17.16 7.62
CA PRO A 164 -19.04 18.40 6.99
C PRO A 164 -18.40 18.70 5.63
N SER A 165 -17.26 18.08 5.31
CA SER A 165 -16.51 18.30 4.08
C SER A 165 -17.11 17.71 2.81
N GLY A 166 -18.30 17.09 2.85
CA GLY A 166 -18.94 16.48 1.71
C GLY A 166 -18.24 15.21 1.17
N VAL A 167 -17.19 14.76 1.83
CA VAL A 167 -16.58 13.47 1.59
C VAL A 167 -17.45 12.43 2.30
N GLY A 168 -18.29 11.76 1.57
CA GLY A 168 -19.28 10.76 1.90
C GLY A 168 -19.45 10.29 3.37
N ASN A 169 -20.58 9.68 3.66
CA ASN A 169 -20.78 8.99 4.94
C ASN A 169 -19.75 7.85 5.08
N TYR A 170 -18.67 8.08 5.80
CA TYR A 170 -17.82 7.00 6.27
C TYR A 170 -18.55 6.38 7.47
N GLY A 171 -19.41 5.39 7.18
CA GLY A 171 -20.00 4.58 8.23
C GLY A 171 -18.88 3.78 8.89
N TYR A 172 -18.64 4.05 10.17
CA TYR A 172 -17.94 3.09 11.01
C TYR A 172 -18.86 1.88 11.15
N TYR A 173 -18.44 0.76 10.63
CA TYR A 173 -19.05 -0.54 10.90
C TYR A 173 -18.45 -1.13 12.16
#